data_324817b1b5b0310366721ace3f54a2c8
#
_entry.id   324817b1b5b0310366721ace3f54a2c8
#
_cell.length_a   1.000
_cell.length_b   1.000
_cell.length_c   1.000
_cell.angle_alpha   90.00
_cell.angle_beta   90.00
_cell.angle_gamma   90.00
#
_symmetry.space_group_name_H-M   'P 1'
#
loop_
_entity.id
_entity.type
_entity.pdbx_description
1 polymer ?
#
loop_
_entity_poly.entity_id
_entity_poly.type
_entity_poly.pdbx_seq_one_letter_code
_entity_poly.pdbx_strand_id
1 'polypeptide(L)'
;MSTHRTAVLAVLSLVLLFSSAAFAQEGSAWSHGEVSVQGTGFFTRDSSGNGISQHSTDTGGFLVGYRYHFNRWFAAEANYGYDRNTQQNLTVGGPFNVQANVHHATAAAVVTLPGSNRINPYVLAGAGALVFDPTNNPGQSVAGALTQAKPAFVYGGGVDFTLVKHVALRAEYRGYVYSRPDFQLASLNSSVTTHTAEPSAGLVFRF
;
A
#
# COMPACT_ATOMS: atom_id res chain seq x y z
N MET A 1 -23.34 -8.17 -6.67
CA MET A 1 -22.13 -8.70 -7.35
C MET A 1 -21.65 -7.89 -8.58
N SER A 2 -22.30 -6.80 -8.96
CA SER A 2 -21.93 -6.03 -10.19
C SER A 2 -21.00 -4.84 -9.95
N THR A 3 -21.06 -4.18 -8.81
CA THR A 3 -20.29 -2.95 -8.51
C THR A 3 -18.78 -3.15 -8.40
N HIS A 4 -18.31 -4.30 -7.90
CA HIS A 4 -16.87 -4.59 -7.80
C HIS A 4 -16.20 -4.83 -9.17
N ARG A 5 -16.92 -5.43 -10.12
CA ARG A 5 -16.40 -5.63 -11.49
C ARG A 5 -16.24 -4.32 -12.26
N THR A 6 -17.16 -3.36 -12.04
CA THR A 6 -17.09 -2.04 -12.66
C THR A 6 -15.94 -1.20 -12.11
N ALA A 7 -15.65 -1.27 -10.81
CA ALA A 7 -14.54 -0.55 -10.20
C ALA A 7 -13.17 -1.08 -10.69
N VAL A 8 -13.01 -2.41 -10.77
CA VAL A 8 -11.77 -3.04 -11.27
C VAL A 8 -11.55 -2.70 -12.76
N LEU A 9 -12.61 -2.72 -13.57
CA LEU A 9 -12.52 -2.33 -14.99
C LEU A 9 -12.20 -0.85 -15.16
N ALA A 10 -12.73 0.03 -14.31
CA ALA A 10 -12.42 1.46 -14.35
C ALA A 10 -10.96 1.75 -13.98
N VAL A 11 -10.40 1.06 -13.00
CA VAL A 11 -8.98 1.18 -12.63
C VAL A 11 -8.07 0.63 -13.73
N LEU A 12 -8.42 -0.53 -14.32
CA LEU A 12 -7.67 -1.10 -15.44
C LEU A 12 -7.70 -0.18 -16.67
N SER A 13 -8.85 0.43 -16.97
CA SER A 13 -9.01 1.39 -18.08
C SER A 13 -8.21 2.66 -17.84
N LEU A 14 -8.14 3.14 -16.61
CA LEU A 14 -7.35 4.31 -16.25
C LEU A 14 -5.84 4.04 -16.41
N VAL A 15 -5.37 2.87 -15.99
CA VAL A 15 -3.96 2.44 -16.17
C VAL A 15 -3.62 2.30 -17.67
N LEU A 16 -4.53 1.77 -18.49
CA LEU A 16 -4.34 1.64 -19.94
C LEU A 16 -4.35 2.99 -20.68
N LEU A 17 -5.13 3.97 -20.20
CA LEU A 17 -5.15 5.31 -20.79
C LEU A 17 -3.87 6.09 -20.47
N PHE A 18 -3.26 5.89 -19.31
CA PHE A 18 -1.96 6.49 -18.98
C PHE A 18 -0.81 5.86 -19.76
N SER A 19 -0.87 4.57 -20.08
CA SER A 19 0.18 3.90 -20.87
C SER A 19 0.21 4.39 -22.32
N SER A 20 -0.92 4.77 -22.94
CA SER A 20 -0.94 5.28 -24.31
C SER A 20 -0.38 6.71 -24.45
N ALA A 21 -0.47 7.53 -23.40
CA ALA A 21 0.13 8.87 -23.39
C ALA A 21 1.67 8.82 -23.25
N ALA A 22 2.20 7.73 -22.69
CA ALA A 22 3.62 7.55 -22.44
C ALA A 22 4.46 7.29 -23.69
N PHE A 23 3.88 6.71 -24.75
CA PHE A 23 4.59 6.40 -25.99
C PHE A 23 4.71 7.60 -26.96
N ALA A 24 4.11 8.76 -26.63
CA ALA A 24 4.05 9.93 -27.52
C ALA A 24 5.18 10.96 -27.29
N GLN A 25 6.08 10.74 -26.30
CA GLN A 25 7.17 11.68 -26.00
C GLN A 25 8.54 11.10 -26.33
N GLU A 26 8.83 10.93 -27.60
CA GLU A 26 10.22 10.79 -28.07
C GLU A 26 10.87 12.18 -28.13
N GLY A 27 11.80 12.48 -27.23
CA GLY A 27 12.60 13.69 -27.33
C GLY A 27 13.34 14.16 -26.09
N SER A 28 13.09 13.59 -24.91
CA SER A 28 13.80 13.99 -23.68
C SER A 28 14.74 12.89 -23.20
N ALA A 29 16.01 13.23 -22.96
CA ALA A 29 16.98 12.34 -22.33
C ALA A 29 16.61 11.98 -20.87
N TRP A 30 15.49 12.50 -20.36
CA TRP A 30 14.94 12.33 -19.03
C TRP A 30 13.55 11.68 -19.10
N SER A 31 13.45 10.52 -18.50
CA SER A 31 12.18 9.83 -18.26
C SER A 31 11.45 10.54 -17.11
N HIS A 32 10.33 11.19 -17.41
CA HIS A 32 9.52 11.89 -16.41
C HIS A 32 8.54 10.97 -15.68
N GLY A 33 8.16 9.86 -16.31
CA GLY A 33 7.19 8.91 -15.78
C GLY A 33 7.81 7.54 -15.51
N GLU A 34 7.37 6.90 -14.44
CA GLU A 34 7.69 5.51 -14.18
C GLU A 34 6.48 4.77 -13.58
N VAL A 35 6.34 3.50 -13.95
CA VAL A 35 5.37 2.57 -13.37
C VAL A 35 6.13 1.48 -12.64
N SER A 36 5.70 1.14 -11.44
CA SER A 36 6.25 0.07 -10.63
C SER A 36 5.23 -1.03 -10.36
N VAL A 37 5.71 -2.28 -10.34
CA VAL A 37 4.95 -3.45 -9.87
C VAL A 37 5.82 -4.21 -8.90
N GLN A 38 5.34 -4.37 -7.67
CA GLN A 38 6.10 -4.92 -6.55
C GLN A 38 5.30 -5.98 -5.82
N GLY A 39 5.98 -7.02 -5.33
CA GLY A 39 5.45 -7.91 -4.30
C GLY A 39 5.70 -7.28 -2.93
N THR A 40 4.73 -7.39 -2.03
CA THR A 40 4.77 -6.81 -0.68
C THR A 40 4.74 -7.87 0.40
N GLY A 41 5.37 -7.57 1.54
CA GLY A 41 5.07 -8.19 2.83
C GLY A 41 4.36 -7.17 3.71
N PHE A 42 3.30 -7.56 4.40
CA PHE A 42 2.49 -6.66 5.21
C PHE A 42 2.54 -7.10 6.68
N PHE A 43 3.24 -6.33 7.52
CA PHE A 43 3.53 -6.64 8.92
C PHE A 43 2.92 -5.56 9.80
N THR A 44 1.85 -5.89 10.51
CA THR A 44 1.20 -4.97 11.44
C THR A 44 1.66 -5.25 12.87
N ARG A 45 2.11 -4.20 13.55
CA ARG A 45 2.54 -4.30 14.94
C ARG A 45 1.37 -4.67 15.84
N ASP A 46 1.62 -5.59 16.76
CA ASP A 46 0.68 -5.94 17.82
C ASP A 46 0.29 -4.70 18.62
N SER A 47 -0.98 -4.59 18.89
CA SER A 47 -1.50 -3.49 19.69
C SER A 47 -2.40 -4.02 20.80
N SER A 48 -2.18 -3.54 22.02
CA SER A 48 -3.01 -3.85 23.18
C SER A 48 -3.57 -2.55 23.76
N GLY A 49 -4.84 -2.58 24.14
CA GLY A 49 -5.52 -1.45 24.80
C GLY A 49 -6.92 -1.86 25.25
N ASN A 50 -7.37 -1.27 26.35
CA ASN A 50 -8.72 -1.53 26.93
C ASN A 50 -9.02 -3.04 27.18
N GLY A 51 -8.00 -3.84 27.55
CA GLY A 51 -8.19 -5.28 27.82
C GLY A 51 -8.28 -6.15 26.57
N ILE A 52 -8.00 -5.60 25.37
CA ILE A 52 -7.98 -6.32 24.09
C ILE A 52 -6.53 -6.40 23.62
N SER A 53 -6.05 -7.61 23.34
CA SER A 53 -4.79 -7.84 22.61
C SER A 53 -5.12 -8.26 21.19
N GLN A 54 -4.57 -7.55 20.23
CA GLN A 54 -4.72 -7.82 18.80
C GLN A 54 -3.37 -8.18 18.20
N HIS A 55 -3.34 -9.34 17.56
CA HIS A 55 -2.21 -9.84 16.80
C HIS A 55 -2.63 -9.95 15.33
N SER A 56 -1.82 -9.41 14.42
CA SER A 56 -2.05 -9.52 12.98
C SER A 56 -1.13 -10.56 12.39
N THR A 57 -1.65 -11.39 11.49
CA THR A 57 -0.82 -12.33 10.74
C THR A 57 -0.01 -11.59 9.69
N ASP A 58 1.22 -12.05 9.50
CA ASP A 58 2.08 -11.60 8.40
C ASP A 58 1.51 -12.11 7.08
N THR A 59 1.35 -11.24 6.10
CA THR A 59 0.78 -11.58 4.82
C THR A 59 1.55 -10.95 3.67
N GLY A 60 1.34 -11.49 2.48
CA GLY A 60 1.89 -10.95 1.25
C GLY A 60 0.80 -10.38 0.35
N GLY A 61 1.20 -9.45 -0.48
CA GLY A 61 0.33 -8.80 -1.43
C GLY A 61 1.07 -8.25 -2.64
N PHE A 62 0.52 -7.22 -3.24
CA PHE A 62 1.16 -6.50 -4.33
C PHE A 62 0.92 -4.99 -4.22
N LEU A 63 1.85 -4.24 -4.79
CA LEU A 63 1.81 -2.79 -4.89
C LEU A 63 2.07 -2.38 -6.34
N VAL A 64 1.20 -1.55 -6.90
CA VAL A 64 1.37 -0.92 -8.21
C VAL A 64 1.46 0.58 -8.01
N GLY A 65 2.47 1.21 -8.59
CA GLY A 65 2.71 2.63 -8.42
C GLY A 65 2.97 3.34 -9.75
N TYR A 66 2.60 4.62 -9.77
CA TYR A 66 2.99 5.57 -10.79
C TYR A 66 3.72 6.72 -10.12
N ARG A 67 4.95 7.02 -10.60
CA ARG A 67 5.76 8.13 -10.11
C ARG A 67 6.06 9.09 -11.25
N TYR A 68 5.84 10.38 -11.00
CA TYR A 68 6.16 11.46 -11.93
C TYR A 68 7.28 12.33 -11.36
N HIS A 69 8.38 12.45 -12.10
CA HIS A 69 9.54 13.23 -11.73
C HIS A 69 9.41 14.66 -12.25
N PHE A 70 9.31 15.63 -11.36
CA PHE A 70 9.34 17.06 -11.69
C PHE A 70 10.76 17.50 -12.08
N ASN A 71 11.74 16.92 -11.41
CA ASN A 71 13.16 17.09 -11.68
C ASN A 71 13.94 15.90 -11.10
N ARG A 72 15.27 15.92 -11.19
CA ARG A 72 16.13 14.83 -10.69
C ARG A 72 16.04 14.55 -9.18
N TRP A 73 15.50 15.49 -8.39
CA TRP A 73 15.44 15.38 -6.93
C TRP A 73 14.05 15.12 -6.40
N PHE A 74 13.02 15.66 -7.08
CA PHE A 74 11.65 15.65 -6.59
C PHE A 74 10.70 14.93 -7.55
N ALA A 75 9.88 14.07 -6.98
CA ALA A 75 8.80 13.38 -7.67
C ALA A 75 7.54 13.32 -6.83
N ALA A 76 6.40 13.12 -7.47
CA ALA A 76 5.16 12.70 -6.82
C ALA A 76 4.85 11.27 -7.23
N GLU A 77 4.30 10.51 -6.30
CA GLU A 77 3.96 9.11 -6.51
C GLU A 77 2.54 8.83 -6.04
N ALA A 78 1.80 8.06 -6.83
CA ALA A 78 0.52 7.49 -6.45
C ALA A 78 0.60 5.97 -6.50
N ASN A 79 0.07 5.31 -5.49
CA ASN A 79 0.14 3.85 -5.37
C ASN A 79 -1.20 3.26 -5.01
N TYR A 80 -1.41 2.04 -5.47
CA TYR A 80 -2.48 1.16 -5.04
C TYR A 80 -1.89 -0.21 -4.69
N GLY A 81 -2.25 -0.72 -3.53
CA GLY A 81 -1.86 -2.03 -3.08
C GLY A 81 -3.03 -2.85 -2.55
N TYR A 82 -2.80 -4.14 -2.51
CA TYR A 82 -3.74 -5.14 -1.99
C TYR A 82 -3.00 -6.17 -1.18
N ASP A 83 -3.43 -6.36 0.06
CA ASP A 83 -2.94 -7.38 0.97
C ASP A 83 -4.11 -8.08 1.64
N ARG A 84 -3.91 -9.33 2.05
CA ARG A 84 -4.88 -10.05 2.87
C ARG A 84 -4.34 -10.14 4.29
N ASN A 85 -5.10 -9.68 5.27
CA ASN A 85 -4.71 -9.69 6.67
C ASN A 85 -5.74 -10.46 7.50
N THR A 86 -5.27 -11.29 8.43
CA THR A 86 -6.11 -11.93 9.44
C THR A 86 -5.77 -11.35 10.79
N GLN A 87 -6.72 -10.65 11.40
CA GLN A 87 -6.59 -10.08 12.74
C GLN A 87 -7.09 -11.10 13.76
N GLN A 88 -6.20 -11.52 14.64
CA GLN A 88 -6.51 -12.36 15.78
C GLN A 88 -6.78 -11.45 16.99
N ASN A 89 -8.00 -11.48 17.48
CA ASN A 89 -8.42 -10.67 18.62
C ASN A 89 -8.63 -11.56 19.82
N LEU A 90 -7.95 -11.25 20.92
CA LEU A 90 -8.17 -11.88 22.23
C LEU A 90 -8.95 -10.90 23.09
N THR A 91 -10.17 -11.27 23.44
CA THR A 91 -11.06 -10.49 24.32
C THR A 91 -11.44 -11.30 25.56
N VAL A 92 -12.08 -10.63 26.54
CA VAL A 92 -12.62 -11.29 27.74
C VAL A 92 -13.67 -12.37 27.39
N GLY A 93 -14.31 -12.28 26.22
CA GLY A 93 -15.27 -13.27 25.70
C GLY A 93 -14.63 -14.43 24.93
N GLY A 94 -13.31 -14.47 24.81
CA GLY A 94 -12.56 -15.49 24.09
C GLY A 94 -11.86 -14.99 22.81
N PRO A 95 -11.05 -15.83 22.18
CA PRO A 95 -10.37 -15.50 20.93
C PRO A 95 -11.35 -15.54 19.76
N PHE A 96 -11.25 -14.56 18.85
CA PHE A 96 -11.93 -14.58 17.57
C PHE A 96 -11.05 -13.96 16.48
N ASN A 97 -11.22 -14.43 15.25
CA ASN A 97 -10.43 -14.00 14.10
C ASN A 97 -11.31 -13.19 13.15
N VAL A 98 -10.77 -12.07 12.65
CA VAL A 98 -11.37 -11.30 11.56
C VAL A 98 -10.38 -11.29 10.41
N GLN A 99 -10.71 -11.97 9.32
CA GLN A 99 -9.96 -11.87 8.09
C GLN A 99 -10.51 -10.72 7.26
N ALA A 100 -9.65 -9.82 6.83
CA ALA A 100 -9.99 -8.70 5.98
C ALA A 100 -9.05 -8.61 4.78
N ASN A 101 -9.61 -8.28 3.64
CA ASN A 101 -8.84 -7.78 2.51
C ASN A 101 -8.52 -6.32 2.78
N VAL A 102 -7.26 -5.95 2.63
CA VAL A 102 -6.79 -4.58 2.84
C VAL A 102 -6.43 -3.99 1.49
N HIS A 103 -7.18 -2.97 1.09
CA HIS A 103 -6.87 -2.16 -0.07
C HIS A 103 -6.27 -0.85 0.41
N HIS A 104 -5.15 -0.42 -0.13
CA HIS A 104 -4.58 0.86 0.23
C HIS A 104 -4.30 1.70 -1.02
N ALA A 105 -4.67 2.97 -0.96
CA ALA A 105 -4.37 3.97 -1.98
C ALA A 105 -3.65 5.13 -1.31
N THR A 106 -2.47 5.49 -1.84
CA THR A 106 -1.60 6.52 -1.25
C THR A 106 -1.08 7.47 -2.29
N ALA A 107 -0.82 8.72 -1.87
CA ALA A 107 -0.05 9.69 -2.63
C ALA A 107 1.09 10.20 -1.75
N ALA A 108 2.28 10.30 -2.32
CA ALA A 108 3.49 10.68 -1.59
C ALA A 108 4.38 11.63 -2.42
N ALA A 109 5.06 12.52 -1.73
CA ALA A 109 6.21 13.22 -2.26
C ALA A 109 7.44 12.33 -2.11
N VAL A 110 8.28 12.30 -3.13
CA VAL A 110 9.50 11.49 -3.17
C VAL A 110 10.68 12.42 -3.37
N VAL A 111 11.72 12.22 -2.56
CA VAL A 111 12.99 12.95 -2.68
C VAL A 111 14.07 11.94 -2.99
N THR A 112 14.67 12.07 -4.18
CA THR A 112 15.81 11.25 -4.59
C THR A 112 17.06 11.79 -3.92
N LEU A 113 17.84 10.92 -3.32
CA LEU A 113 19.10 11.24 -2.66
C LEU A 113 20.27 11.08 -3.63
N PRO A 114 21.43 11.68 -3.33
CA PRO A 114 22.65 11.45 -4.13
C PRO A 114 22.97 9.97 -4.20
N GLY A 115 23.11 9.45 -5.39
CA GLY A 115 23.40 8.06 -5.69
C GLY A 115 24.45 7.91 -6.79
N SER A 116 24.46 6.77 -7.42
CA SER A 116 25.33 6.47 -8.57
C SER A 116 24.47 6.30 -9.84
N ASN A 117 25.13 6.13 -10.98
CA ASN A 117 24.42 5.86 -12.25
C ASN A 117 23.53 4.61 -12.22
N ARG A 118 23.77 3.70 -11.26
CA ARG A 118 23.01 2.45 -11.13
C ARG A 118 22.15 2.39 -9.88
N ILE A 119 22.51 3.10 -8.82
CA ILE A 119 21.87 3.01 -7.50
C ILE A 119 21.32 4.38 -7.16
N ASN A 120 19.98 4.48 -7.06
CA ASN A 120 19.25 5.71 -6.80
C ASN A 120 18.43 5.55 -5.52
N PRO A 121 18.97 5.92 -4.36
CA PRO A 121 18.24 5.91 -3.11
C PRO A 121 17.25 7.07 -3.07
N TYR A 122 16.14 6.89 -2.34
CA TYR A 122 15.13 7.92 -2.15
C TYR A 122 14.41 7.75 -0.81
N VAL A 123 13.75 8.81 -0.39
CA VAL A 123 12.83 8.82 0.73
C VAL A 123 11.48 9.33 0.27
N LEU A 124 10.43 8.92 0.95
CA LEU A 124 9.06 9.35 0.63
C LEU A 124 8.25 9.67 1.89
N ALA A 125 7.32 10.58 1.74
CA ALA A 125 6.32 10.89 2.77
C ALA A 125 5.03 11.36 2.10
N GLY A 126 3.90 10.97 2.68
CA GLY A 126 2.60 11.29 2.10
C GLY A 126 1.43 10.85 2.95
N ALA A 127 0.28 10.72 2.31
CA ALA A 127 -0.95 10.30 2.95
C ALA A 127 -1.78 9.41 2.03
N GLY A 128 -2.72 8.70 2.62
CA GLY A 128 -3.64 7.84 1.88
C GLY A 128 -4.74 7.29 2.75
N ALA A 129 -5.36 6.23 2.27
CA ALA A 129 -6.40 5.51 2.99
C ALA A 129 -6.19 4.01 2.87
N LEU A 130 -6.41 3.31 3.98
CA LEU A 130 -6.52 1.86 4.02
C LEU A 130 -7.99 1.50 4.17
N VAL A 131 -8.48 0.64 3.28
CA VAL A 131 -9.85 0.11 3.30
C VAL A 131 -9.78 -1.35 3.71
N PHE A 132 -10.35 -1.65 4.86
CA PHE A 132 -10.45 -3.00 5.42
C PHE A 132 -11.80 -3.58 5.06
N ASP A 133 -11.81 -4.64 4.27
CA ASP A 133 -13.03 -5.33 3.82
C ASP A 133 -13.07 -6.73 4.45
N PRO A 134 -13.88 -6.94 5.52
CA PRO A 134 -14.00 -8.22 6.20
C PRO A 134 -14.49 -9.31 5.26
N THR A 135 -13.85 -10.49 5.31
CA THR A 135 -14.27 -11.65 4.52
C THR A 135 -15.32 -12.48 5.27
N ASN A 136 -16.20 -13.16 4.53
CA ASN A 136 -17.24 -14.04 5.09
C ASN A 136 -16.78 -15.51 5.19
N ASN A 137 -15.49 -15.77 5.42
CA ASN A 137 -14.98 -17.12 5.53
C ASN A 137 -15.42 -17.78 6.85
N PRO A 138 -15.87 -19.05 6.83
CA PRO A 138 -16.26 -19.76 8.05
C PRO A 138 -15.14 -19.78 9.09
N GLY A 139 -15.42 -19.42 10.34
CA GLY A 139 -14.45 -19.35 11.43
C GLY A 139 -13.52 -18.14 11.42
N GLN A 140 -13.64 -17.25 10.43
CA GLN A 140 -12.82 -16.05 10.27
C GLN A 140 -13.67 -14.80 9.98
N SER A 141 -14.95 -14.87 10.19
CA SER A 141 -15.91 -13.78 10.03
C SER A 141 -16.63 -13.49 11.34
N VAL A 142 -16.86 -12.22 11.61
CA VAL A 142 -17.69 -11.76 12.75
C VAL A 142 -18.95 -11.15 12.19
N ALA A 143 -20.11 -11.68 12.63
CA ALA A 143 -21.39 -11.12 12.22
C ALA A 143 -21.48 -9.64 12.61
N GLY A 144 -21.83 -8.80 11.65
CA GLY A 144 -21.92 -7.36 11.84
C GLY A 144 -20.64 -6.56 11.61
N ALA A 145 -19.53 -7.20 11.24
CA ALA A 145 -18.31 -6.47 10.81
C ALA A 145 -18.57 -5.77 9.48
N LEU A 146 -18.32 -4.46 9.44
CA LEU A 146 -18.52 -3.63 8.24
C LEU A 146 -17.18 -3.19 7.65
N THR A 147 -17.18 -3.00 6.33
CA THR A 147 -16.04 -2.39 5.63
C THR A 147 -15.72 -1.02 6.20
N GLN A 148 -14.45 -0.77 6.47
CA GLN A 148 -14.01 0.47 7.09
C GLN A 148 -12.79 1.06 6.38
N ALA A 149 -12.86 2.36 6.11
CA ALA A 149 -11.73 3.14 5.59
C ALA A 149 -11.09 3.94 6.73
N LYS A 150 -9.76 3.89 6.82
CA LYS A 150 -8.97 4.68 7.78
C LYS A 150 -7.96 5.53 7.02
N PRO A 151 -7.91 6.85 7.27
CA PRO A 151 -6.85 7.69 6.75
C PRO A 151 -5.52 7.28 7.37
N ALA A 152 -4.45 7.33 6.58
CA ALA A 152 -3.12 6.96 7.00
C ALA A 152 -2.09 7.98 6.55
N PHE A 153 -1.12 8.22 7.41
CA PHE A 153 0.14 8.84 7.04
C PHE A 153 1.08 7.74 6.54
N VAL A 154 1.75 7.97 5.40
CA VAL A 154 2.74 7.06 4.84
C VAL A 154 4.10 7.72 4.82
N TYR A 155 5.14 6.97 5.17
CA TYR A 155 6.52 7.37 5.07
C TYR A 155 7.38 6.17 4.70
N GLY A 156 8.55 6.43 4.18
CA GLY A 156 9.43 5.32 3.81
C GLY A 156 10.62 5.75 2.99
N GLY A 157 11.19 4.78 2.34
CA GLY A 157 12.29 4.99 1.43
C GLY A 157 12.68 3.69 0.75
N GLY A 158 13.48 3.83 -0.26
CA GLY A 158 13.90 2.69 -1.06
C GLY A 158 15.12 2.99 -1.88
N VAL A 159 15.45 2.01 -2.69
CA VAL A 159 16.56 2.09 -3.65
C VAL A 159 16.13 1.48 -4.98
N ASP A 160 16.37 2.21 -6.05
CA ASP A 160 16.23 1.72 -7.41
C ASP A 160 17.60 1.33 -7.95
N PHE A 161 17.72 0.08 -8.39
CA PHE A 161 18.89 -0.43 -9.07
C PHE A 161 18.61 -0.51 -10.57
N THR A 162 19.21 0.38 -11.35
CA THR A 162 19.03 0.45 -12.80
C THR A 162 19.70 -0.74 -13.49
N LEU A 163 18.89 -1.59 -14.11
CA LEU A 163 19.35 -2.75 -14.90
C LEU A 163 19.71 -2.33 -16.32
N VAL A 164 18.75 -1.67 -16.99
CA VAL A 164 18.88 -1.11 -18.33
C VAL A 164 18.18 0.25 -18.39
N LYS A 165 18.31 0.99 -19.49
CA LYS A 165 17.80 2.37 -19.64
C LYS A 165 16.36 2.57 -19.15
N HIS A 166 15.47 1.61 -19.38
CA HIS A 166 14.03 1.70 -19.11
C HIS A 166 13.55 0.77 -17.99
N VAL A 167 14.43 -0.04 -17.38
CA VAL A 167 14.03 -1.01 -16.35
C VAL A 167 14.99 -0.94 -15.15
N ALA A 168 14.40 -0.87 -13.97
CA ALA A 168 15.12 -0.96 -12.70
C ALA A 168 14.47 -1.98 -11.77
N LEU A 169 15.26 -2.53 -10.85
CA LEU A 169 14.77 -3.22 -9.66
C LEU A 169 14.55 -2.18 -8.56
N ARG A 170 13.45 -2.29 -7.85
CA ARG A 170 13.15 -1.47 -6.67
C ARG A 170 13.10 -2.37 -5.44
N ALA A 171 13.76 -1.95 -4.38
CA ALA A 171 13.52 -2.43 -3.03
C ALA A 171 13.07 -1.24 -2.18
N GLU A 172 11.93 -1.36 -1.52
CA GLU A 172 11.29 -0.24 -0.81
C GLU A 172 10.76 -0.71 0.54
N TYR A 173 10.73 0.19 1.49
CA TYR A 173 10.06 0.05 2.77
C TYR A 173 9.07 1.20 2.94
N ARG A 174 7.82 0.86 3.30
CA ARG A 174 6.78 1.82 3.69
C ARG A 174 6.30 1.55 5.10
N GLY A 175 6.13 2.62 5.86
CA GLY A 175 5.46 2.61 7.14
C GLY A 175 4.13 3.35 7.03
N TYR A 176 3.07 2.72 7.50
CA TYR A 176 1.73 3.34 7.58
C TYR A 176 1.38 3.58 9.04
N VAL A 177 0.97 4.79 9.34
CA VAL A 177 0.49 5.19 10.67
C VAL A 177 -0.97 5.58 10.53
N TYR A 178 -1.86 4.85 11.18
CA TYR A 178 -3.31 5.05 11.09
C TYR A 178 -4.02 4.65 12.37
N SER A 179 -5.29 5.08 12.53
CA SER A 179 -6.13 4.65 13.63
C SER A 179 -6.63 3.23 13.39
N ARG A 180 -6.50 2.38 14.42
CA ARG A 180 -6.92 0.97 14.38
C ARG A 180 -8.36 0.82 13.88
N PRO A 181 -8.65 -0.13 12.97
CA PRO A 181 -10.02 -0.42 12.56
C PRO A 181 -10.78 -1.12 13.70
N ASP A 182 -11.99 -0.67 13.96
CA ASP A 182 -12.92 -1.24 14.93
C ASP A 182 -14.10 -1.97 14.26
N PHE A 183 -14.16 -1.97 12.93
CA PHE A 183 -15.20 -2.57 12.09
C PHE A 183 -16.63 -2.19 12.54
N GLN A 184 -16.79 -1.05 13.23
CA GLN A 184 -18.01 -0.58 13.87
C GLN A 184 -18.54 -1.52 14.96
N LEU A 185 -17.69 -2.37 15.53
CA LEU A 185 -18.04 -3.24 16.64
C LEU A 185 -17.70 -2.54 17.96
N ALA A 186 -18.70 -2.34 18.83
CA ALA A 186 -18.51 -1.66 20.11
C ALA A 186 -17.43 -2.34 21.00
N SER A 187 -17.26 -3.65 20.87
CA SER A 187 -16.24 -4.44 21.56
C SER A 187 -14.81 -4.16 21.10
N LEU A 188 -14.61 -3.57 19.91
CA LEU A 188 -13.31 -3.26 19.33
C LEU A 188 -12.99 -1.76 19.34
N ASN A 189 -13.89 -0.92 19.82
CA ASN A 189 -13.71 0.52 19.84
C ASN A 189 -12.52 0.92 20.74
N SER A 190 -11.41 1.26 20.09
CA SER A 190 -10.22 1.81 20.74
C SER A 190 -9.61 2.88 19.84
N SER A 191 -9.31 4.05 20.40
CA SER A 191 -8.63 5.15 19.70
C SER A 191 -7.10 4.97 19.62
N VAL A 192 -6.64 3.72 19.51
CA VAL A 192 -5.21 3.41 19.48
C VAL A 192 -4.68 3.58 18.04
N THR A 193 -3.60 4.32 17.93
CA THR A 193 -2.83 4.42 16.67
C THR A 193 -2.02 3.13 16.48
N THR A 194 -2.06 2.58 15.28
CA THR A 194 -1.25 1.42 14.91
C THR A 194 -0.28 1.75 13.79
N HIS A 195 0.72 0.92 13.67
CA HIS A 195 1.77 1.05 12.67
C HIS A 195 1.90 -0.25 11.89
N THR A 196 1.92 -0.14 10.57
CA THR A 196 2.17 -1.27 9.65
C THR A 196 3.43 -1.03 8.87
N ALA A 197 4.27 -2.04 8.78
CA ALA A 197 5.47 -2.08 7.96
C ALA A 197 5.20 -2.88 6.69
N GLU A 198 5.54 -2.33 5.54
CA GLU A 198 5.38 -2.93 4.23
C GLU A 198 6.71 -2.88 3.47
N PRO A 199 7.61 -3.86 3.66
CA PRO A 199 8.71 -4.07 2.74
C PRO A 199 8.17 -4.59 1.41
N SER A 200 8.75 -4.11 0.31
CA SER A 200 8.37 -4.51 -1.04
C SER A 200 9.59 -4.60 -1.95
N ALA A 201 9.47 -5.42 -2.99
CA ALA A 201 10.45 -5.51 -4.04
C ALA A 201 9.77 -5.79 -5.39
N GLY A 202 10.33 -5.23 -6.48
CA GLY A 202 9.74 -5.41 -7.79
C GLY A 202 10.46 -4.69 -8.91
N LEU A 203 9.75 -4.53 -10.02
CA LEU A 203 10.24 -3.90 -11.23
C LEU A 203 9.68 -2.50 -11.41
N VAL A 204 10.51 -1.62 -11.96
CA VAL A 204 10.16 -0.26 -12.36
C VAL A 204 10.42 -0.12 -13.85
N PHE A 205 9.43 0.40 -14.56
CA PHE A 205 9.49 0.73 -15.99
C PHE A 205 9.46 2.25 -16.15
N ARG A 206 10.49 2.80 -16.79
CA ARG A 206 10.70 4.25 -17.01
C ARG A 206 10.46 4.62 -18.46
N PHE A 207 9.76 5.74 -18.69
CA PHE A 207 9.40 6.26 -20.03
C PHE A 207 9.33 7.78 -20.07
#